data_0034b8ae2516b217010e7acb2ea81d16
#
_entry.id   0034b8ae2516b217010e7acb2ea81d16
#
_cell.length_a   1.000
_cell.length_b   1.000
_cell.length_c   1.000
_cell.angle_alpha   90.00
_cell.angle_beta   90.00
_cell.angle_gamma   90.00
#
_symmetry.space_group_name_H-M   'P 1'
#
loop_
_entity.id
_entity.type
_entity.pdbx_description
1 polymer ?
#
loop_
_entity_poly.entity_id
_entity_poly.type
_entity_poly.pdbx_seq_one_letter_code
_entity_poly.pdbx_strand_id
1 'polypeptide(L)'
;MSYEIEKKEIGDYRITVFQDEDAESPCTDWDLAGVYFWDYPNYGYNRRLSSYCSSEVDAENAEDALKRLVCKYVSQKKIIDYINSENVDSFRMRYDKSDHMWYLENLYDGKWYNHKEFCPSDLKRFDNREEICDILEEDDFTSLLQSCKDIAFYEWSSHGYCQGDYVSGYAYCDKKRFSKYCDTNTKNWRKRALDLFENEVKCIGLWMWGDVKGFVLEKKVHYKKVFTEIGREPEDGYEWEQIDSCWGEYYEDSDELIKVALEENGIKLKETA
;
A
#
# COMPACT_ATOMS: atom_id res chain seq x y z
N MET A 1 3.55 -21.78 -10.77
CA MET A 1 3.96 -23.11 -10.25
C MET A 1 4.64 -22.84 -8.92
N SER A 2 4.01 -23.19 -7.80
CA SER A 2 4.55 -22.95 -6.46
C SER A 2 5.73 -23.89 -6.18
N TYR A 3 6.82 -23.41 -5.59
CA TYR A 3 7.96 -24.21 -5.20
C TYR A 3 8.08 -24.31 -3.68
N GLU A 4 8.57 -25.45 -3.18
CA GLU A 4 8.78 -25.71 -1.76
C GLU A 4 9.90 -24.79 -1.23
N ILE A 5 9.58 -24.01 -0.19
CA ILE A 5 10.54 -23.16 0.53
C ILE A 5 11.11 -23.91 1.73
N GLU A 6 10.22 -24.53 2.52
CA GLU A 6 10.57 -25.17 3.76
C GLU A 6 9.65 -26.34 4.07
N LYS A 7 10.18 -27.36 4.76
CA LYS A 7 9.44 -28.54 5.18
C LYS A 7 9.87 -28.97 6.57
N LYS A 8 8.90 -29.13 7.46
CA LYS A 8 9.13 -29.61 8.83
C LYS A 8 8.24 -30.79 9.17
N GLU A 9 8.81 -31.77 9.88
CA GLU A 9 8.07 -32.88 10.48
C GLU A 9 8.06 -32.72 12.02
N ILE A 10 6.88 -32.75 12.62
CA ILE A 10 6.65 -32.51 14.03
C ILE A 10 5.74 -33.64 14.56
N GLY A 11 6.35 -34.71 15.10
CA GLY A 11 5.62 -35.89 15.52
C GLY A 11 4.94 -36.59 14.35
N ASP A 12 3.61 -36.69 14.40
CA ASP A 12 2.81 -37.30 13.34
C ASP A 12 2.31 -36.29 12.30
N TYR A 13 2.86 -35.07 12.32
CA TYR A 13 2.47 -34.01 11.39
C TYR A 13 3.65 -33.58 10.52
N ARG A 14 3.33 -33.16 9.31
CA ARG A 14 4.26 -32.56 8.36
C ARG A 14 3.66 -31.28 7.80
N ILE A 15 4.41 -30.19 7.87
CA ILE A 15 4.04 -28.93 7.25
C ILE A 15 5.06 -28.59 6.17
N THR A 16 4.57 -28.22 5.00
CA THR A 16 5.37 -27.79 3.87
C THR A 16 4.93 -26.37 3.49
N VAL A 17 5.86 -25.43 3.48
CA VAL A 17 5.65 -24.03 3.06
C VAL A 17 6.08 -23.90 1.61
N PHE A 18 5.26 -23.23 0.83
CA PHE A 18 5.49 -22.97 -0.59
C PHE A 18 5.50 -21.46 -0.87
N GLN A 19 6.20 -21.07 -1.92
CA GLN A 19 6.03 -19.77 -2.56
C GLN A 19 4.69 -19.75 -3.30
N ASP A 20 3.88 -18.71 -3.05
CA ASP A 20 2.63 -18.48 -3.79
C ASP A 20 2.88 -17.50 -4.94
N GLU A 21 3.21 -18.05 -6.12
CA GLU A 21 3.48 -17.26 -7.33
C GLU A 21 2.20 -16.69 -7.97
N ASP A 22 1.04 -17.20 -7.61
CA ASP A 22 -0.26 -16.81 -8.16
C ASP A 22 -1.05 -15.89 -7.19
N ALA A 23 -0.39 -15.40 -6.13
CA ALA A 23 -1.02 -14.53 -5.15
C ALA A 23 -1.60 -13.25 -5.77
N GLU A 24 -2.86 -12.98 -5.47
CA GLU A 24 -3.57 -11.81 -5.97
C GLU A 24 -3.10 -10.53 -5.26
N SER A 25 -3.19 -9.38 -5.95
CA SER A 25 -2.76 -8.11 -5.39
C SER A 25 -3.66 -7.66 -4.25
N PRO A 26 -3.14 -7.33 -3.06
CA PRO A 26 -3.96 -6.76 -1.99
C PRO A 26 -4.75 -5.53 -2.42
N CYS A 27 -4.23 -4.74 -3.35
CA CYS A 27 -4.89 -3.51 -3.81
C CYS A 27 -6.11 -3.76 -4.72
N THR A 28 -6.25 -4.95 -5.31
CA THR A 28 -7.37 -5.30 -6.18
C THR A 28 -8.42 -6.13 -5.47
N ASP A 29 -8.01 -7.01 -4.56
CA ASP A 29 -8.87 -8.07 -4.02
C ASP A 29 -9.26 -7.87 -2.56
N TRP A 30 -8.56 -6.99 -1.85
CA TRP A 30 -8.84 -6.72 -0.44
C TRP A 30 -9.59 -5.41 -0.24
N ASP A 31 -10.44 -5.42 0.78
CA ASP A 31 -11.07 -4.21 1.33
C ASP A 31 -10.07 -3.43 2.20
N LEU A 32 -9.08 -2.80 1.57
CA LEU A 32 -8.08 -1.99 2.27
C LEU A 32 -8.67 -0.69 2.82
N ALA A 33 -8.24 -0.31 4.03
CA ALA A 33 -8.67 0.95 4.66
C ALA A 33 -8.12 2.17 3.89
N GLY A 34 -6.93 2.05 3.30
CA GLY A 34 -6.28 3.07 2.48
C GLY A 34 -6.64 2.97 1.00
N VAL A 35 -6.33 4.04 0.27
CA VAL A 35 -6.20 4.07 -1.18
C VAL A 35 -4.71 4.17 -1.45
N TYR A 36 -4.15 3.21 -2.17
CA TYR A 36 -2.71 3.06 -2.40
C TYR A 36 -2.36 3.36 -3.85
N PHE A 37 -1.28 4.10 -4.04
CA PHE A 37 -0.76 4.40 -5.37
C PHE A 37 0.76 4.61 -5.36
N TRP A 38 1.39 4.27 -6.48
CA TRP A 38 2.82 4.43 -6.73
C TRP A 38 3.08 4.38 -8.23
N ASP A 39 4.21 4.89 -8.64
CA ASP A 39 4.66 4.75 -10.03
C ASP A 39 5.32 3.39 -10.26
N TYR A 40 5.29 2.93 -11.51
CA TYR A 40 6.12 1.80 -11.90
C TYR A 40 7.60 2.12 -11.61
N PRO A 41 8.37 1.16 -11.10
CA PRO A 41 9.80 1.32 -10.94
C PRO A 41 10.47 1.41 -12.32
N ASN A 42 10.34 2.53 -12.99
CA ASN A 42 10.94 2.80 -14.28
C ASN A 42 12.13 3.72 -14.12
N TYR A 43 13.29 3.24 -14.53
CA TYR A 43 14.55 3.98 -14.65
C TYR A 43 14.51 5.04 -15.79
N GLY A 44 13.45 5.86 -15.89
CA GLY A 44 13.34 6.82 -16.98
C GLY A 44 12.33 7.96 -16.73
N TYR A 45 12.39 8.97 -17.58
CA TYR A 45 11.60 10.21 -17.49
C TYR A 45 10.07 10.05 -17.68
N ASN A 46 9.59 8.85 -18.00
CA ASN A 46 8.15 8.59 -18.19
C ASN A 46 7.60 7.83 -16.98
N ARG A 47 7.40 8.52 -15.88
CA ARG A 47 6.66 7.98 -14.73
C ARG A 47 5.22 7.67 -15.17
N ARG A 48 4.74 6.49 -14.83
CA ARG A 48 3.35 6.07 -15.02
C ARG A 48 2.86 5.40 -13.76
N LEU A 49 1.61 5.67 -13.42
CA LEU A 49 0.96 5.01 -12.31
C LEU A 49 0.95 3.49 -12.52
N SER A 50 1.28 2.75 -11.48
CA SER A 50 1.26 1.29 -11.52
C SER A 50 -0.17 0.79 -11.76
N SER A 51 -0.34 -0.22 -12.61
CA SER A 51 -1.62 -0.88 -12.86
C SER A 51 -2.20 -1.59 -11.62
N TYR A 52 -1.38 -1.78 -10.61
CA TYR A 52 -1.76 -2.41 -9.35
C TYR A 52 -2.15 -1.41 -8.25
N CYS A 53 -2.20 -0.12 -8.56
CA CYS A 53 -2.76 0.88 -7.66
C CYS A 53 -4.26 0.64 -7.43
N SER A 54 -4.76 1.16 -6.31
CA SER A 54 -6.20 1.13 -6.04
C SER A 54 -7.00 1.71 -7.20
N SER A 55 -8.06 1.06 -7.60
CA SER A 55 -8.90 1.45 -8.76
C SER A 55 -9.58 2.83 -8.62
N GLU A 56 -9.51 3.41 -7.42
CA GLU A 56 -10.05 4.75 -7.12
C GLU A 56 -9.11 5.89 -7.55
N VAL A 57 -7.86 5.57 -7.95
CA VAL A 57 -6.86 6.55 -8.37
C VAL A 57 -6.97 6.78 -9.87
N ASP A 58 -7.51 7.94 -10.24
CA ASP A 58 -7.61 8.38 -11.64
C ASP A 58 -6.55 9.46 -11.88
N ALA A 59 -5.34 9.04 -12.26
CA ALA A 59 -4.18 9.91 -12.47
C ALA A 59 -3.20 9.27 -13.48
N GLU A 60 -2.37 10.08 -14.11
CA GLU A 60 -1.36 9.59 -15.06
C GLU A 60 -0.14 8.99 -14.33
N ASN A 61 0.24 9.57 -13.21
CA ASN A 61 1.36 9.17 -12.37
C ASN A 61 1.11 9.55 -10.91
N ALA A 62 2.01 9.20 -10.01
CA ALA A 62 1.88 9.46 -8.58
C ALA A 62 1.86 10.98 -8.27
N GLU A 63 2.66 11.77 -8.96
CA GLU A 63 2.70 13.23 -8.79
C GLU A 63 1.36 13.88 -9.18
N ASP A 64 0.74 13.47 -10.31
CA ASP A 64 -0.60 13.92 -10.70
C ASP A 64 -1.65 13.52 -9.65
N ALA A 65 -1.55 12.31 -9.10
CA ALA A 65 -2.42 11.87 -8.01
C ALA A 65 -2.28 12.76 -6.76
N LEU A 66 -1.06 13.06 -6.33
CA LEU A 66 -0.77 13.95 -5.19
C LEU A 66 -1.33 15.36 -5.42
N LYS A 67 -1.09 15.94 -6.59
CA LYS A 67 -1.62 17.23 -6.99
C LYS A 67 -3.15 17.28 -6.89
N ARG A 68 -3.85 16.27 -7.42
CA ARG A 68 -5.30 16.16 -7.33
C ARG A 68 -5.79 16.03 -5.88
N LEU A 69 -5.07 15.29 -5.03
CA LEU A 69 -5.38 15.18 -3.61
C LEU A 69 -5.23 16.54 -2.89
N VAL A 70 -4.17 17.29 -3.18
CA VAL A 70 -4.00 18.65 -2.64
C VAL A 70 -5.17 19.54 -3.07
N CYS A 71 -5.53 19.55 -4.36
CA CYS A 71 -6.66 20.32 -4.87
C CYS A 71 -8.00 19.92 -4.23
N LYS A 72 -8.16 18.67 -3.86
CA LYS A 72 -9.39 18.14 -3.25
C LYS A 72 -9.50 18.43 -1.76
N TYR A 73 -8.43 18.23 -0.99
CA TYR A 73 -8.49 18.19 0.47
C TYR A 73 -7.84 19.41 1.15
N VAL A 74 -6.88 20.06 0.49
CA VAL A 74 -6.20 21.23 1.07
C VAL A 74 -6.97 22.51 0.73
N SER A 75 -7.23 23.33 1.72
CA SER A 75 -7.92 24.61 1.47
C SER A 75 -7.06 25.55 0.63
N GLN A 76 -7.71 26.31 -0.27
CA GLN A 76 -7.06 27.33 -1.09
C GLN A 76 -6.13 28.24 -0.28
N LYS A 77 -6.60 28.68 0.90
CA LYS A 77 -5.79 29.54 1.77
C LYS A 77 -4.48 28.86 2.17
N LYS A 78 -4.50 27.58 2.51
CA LYS A 78 -3.29 26.84 2.87
C LYS A 78 -2.32 26.70 1.70
N ILE A 79 -2.84 26.46 0.47
CA ILE A 79 -2.00 26.41 -0.73
C ILE A 79 -1.32 27.76 -0.95
N ILE A 80 -2.07 28.86 -0.88
CA ILE A 80 -1.52 30.22 -1.02
C ILE A 80 -0.51 30.54 0.08
N ASP A 81 -0.83 30.24 1.33
CA ASP A 81 0.07 30.48 2.47
C ASP A 81 1.38 29.67 2.31
N TYR A 82 1.28 28.43 1.77
CA TYR A 82 2.44 27.59 1.49
C TYR A 82 3.33 28.17 0.39
N ILE A 83 2.75 28.58 -0.74
CA ILE A 83 3.48 29.22 -1.85
C ILE A 83 4.18 30.51 -1.36
N ASN A 84 3.52 31.27 -0.51
CA ASN A 84 4.07 32.53 0.04
C ASN A 84 5.06 32.32 1.19
N SER A 85 5.17 31.10 1.72
CA SER A 85 6.26 30.74 2.62
C SER A 85 7.56 30.63 1.80
N GLU A 86 8.70 30.58 2.47
CA GLU A 86 10.00 30.42 1.79
C GLU A 86 10.21 29.06 1.11
N ASN A 87 9.16 28.21 1.07
CA ASN A 87 9.24 26.82 0.62
C ASN A 87 9.11 26.67 -0.91
N VAL A 88 8.63 27.71 -1.62
CA VAL A 88 8.51 27.66 -3.08
C VAL A 88 9.37 28.74 -3.69
N ASP A 89 10.55 28.35 -4.13
CA ASP A 89 11.54 29.23 -4.71
C ASP A 89 10.98 29.99 -5.92
N SER A 90 11.14 31.33 -5.86
CA SER A 90 10.84 32.23 -6.97
C SER A 90 9.37 32.46 -7.30
N PHE A 91 8.40 31.91 -6.55
CA PHE A 91 6.98 32.20 -6.76
C PHE A 91 6.31 32.80 -5.54
N ARG A 92 5.26 33.60 -5.77
CA ARG A 92 4.35 34.09 -4.74
C ARG A 92 2.95 34.35 -5.27
N MET A 93 1.97 34.29 -4.37
CA MET A 93 0.58 34.70 -4.63
C MET A 93 0.32 36.06 -4.01
N ARG A 94 -0.02 37.07 -4.83
CA ARG A 94 -0.35 38.43 -4.40
C ARG A 94 -1.79 38.78 -4.74
N TYR A 95 -2.55 39.26 -3.75
CA TYR A 95 -3.87 39.86 -3.99
C TYR A 95 -3.77 41.35 -4.20
N ASP A 96 -4.27 41.83 -5.33
CA ASP A 96 -4.40 43.24 -5.60
C ASP A 96 -5.81 43.75 -5.28
N LYS A 97 -5.91 44.74 -4.41
CA LYS A 97 -7.18 45.31 -3.96
C LYS A 97 -7.78 46.26 -4.98
N SER A 98 -6.99 46.83 -5.88
CA SER A 98 -7.44 47.83 -6.84
C SER A 98 -8.28 47.23 -7.97
N ASP A 99 -7.92 46.06 -8.43
CA ASP A 99 -8.61 45.28 -9.49
C ASP A 99 -9.34 44.03 -8.98
N HIS A 100 -9.20 43.74 -7.67
CA HIS A 100 -9.79 42.55 -7.03
C HIS A 100 -9.31 41.22 -7.63
N MET A 101 -8.03 41.13 -8.04
CA MET A 101 -7.44 39.95 -8.66
C MET A 101 -6.34 39.35 -7.81
N TRP A 102 -6.16 38.04 -7.95
CA TRP A 102 -5.00 37.33 -7.49
C TRP A 102 -3.99 37.18 -8.62
N TYR A 103 -2.72 37.35 -8.31
CA TYR A 103 -1.60 37.24 -9.22
C TYR A 103 -0.65 36.16 -8.71
N LEU A 104 -0.38 35.14 -9.53
CA LEU A 104 0.78 34.27 -9.35
C LEU A 104 1.96 35.00 -10.02
N GLU A 105 2.94 35.40 -9.23
CA GLU A 105 4.11 36.15 -9.69
C GLU A 105 5.35 35.27 -9.54
N ASN A 106 6.28 35.36 -10.48
CA ASN A 106 7.59 34.75 -10.38
C ASN A 106 8.67 35.83 -10.22
N LEU A 107 9.74 35.48 -9.51
CA LEU A 107 10.90 36.33 -9.29
C LEU A 107 11.94 36.05 -10.39
N TYR A 108 12.23 37.06 -11.20
CA TYR A 108 13.28 37.01 -12.21
C TYR A 108 14.15 38.26 -12.15
N ASP A 109 15.47 38.08 -12.11
CA ASP A 109 16.45 39.20 -12.01
C ASP A 109 16.13 40.24 -10.91
N GLY A 110 15.70 39.73 -9.73
CA GLY A 110 15.35 40.53 -8.56
C GLY A 110 14.04 41.33 -8.69
N LYS A 111 13.21 41.05 -9.69
CA LYS A 111 11.91 41.68 -9.92
C LYS A 111 10.81 40.64 -10.02
N TRP A 112 9.62 41.01 -9.53
CA TRP A 112 8.42 40.18 -9.62
C TRP A 112 7.66 40.46 -10.91
N TYR A 113 7.30 39.42 -11.64
CA TYR A 113 6.54 39.45 -12.89
C TYR A 113 5.28 38.62 -12.76
N ASN A 114 4.14 39.13 -13.23
CA ASN A 114 2.90 38.40 -13.29
C ASN A 114 3.07 37.18 -14.22
N HIS A 115 2.80 36.00 -13.70
CA HIS A 115 2.82 34.74 -14.45
C HIS A 115 1.41 34.35 -14.86
N LYS A 116 0.46 34.38 -13.91
CA LYS A 116 -0.97 34.12 -14.13
C LYS A 116 -1.85 35.01 -13.27
N GLU A 117 -3.10 35.20 -13.70
CA GLU A 117 -4.10 36.04 -13.04
C GLU A 117 -5.36 35.19 -12.75
N PHE A 118 -5.93 35.36 -11.55
CA PHE A 118 -7.12 34.64 -11.12
C PHE A 118 -8.13 35.54 -10.46
N CYS A 119 -9.41 35.45 -10.88
CA CYS A 119 -10.51 36.03 -10.09
C CYS A 119 -10.67 35.26 -8.77
N PRO A 120 -11.04 35.91 -7.65
CA PRO A 120 -11.31 35.21 -6.39
C PRO A 120 -12.37 34.12 -6.47
N SER A 121 -13.34 34.21 -7.39
CA SER A 121 -14.33 33.19 -7.68
C SER A 121 -13.74 31.96 -8.35
N ASP A 122 -12.74 32.15 -9.18
CA ASP A 122 -12.13 31.10 -9.99
C ASP A 122 -11.22 30.21 -9.15
N LEU A 123 -10.53 30.80 -8.15
CA LEU A 123 -9.73 30.04 -7.20
C LEU A 123 -10.52 28.99 -6.37
N LYS A 124 -11.85 29.05 -6.39
CA LYS A 124 -12.72 28.04 -5.77
C LYS A 124 -12.93 26.83 -6.67
N ARG A 125 -12.65 26.94 -7.97
CA ARG A 125 -12.79 25.85 -8.92
C ARG A 125 -11.58 24.92 -8.83
N PHE A 126 -11.83 23.65 -9.06
CA PHE A 126 -10.80 22.61 -9.00
C PHE A 126 -9.69 22.88 -10.04
N ASP A 127 -10.07 23.13 -11.30
CA ASP A 127 -9.14 23.34 -12.40
C ASP A 127 -8.15 24.50 -12.14
N ASN A 128 -8.65 25.61 -11.57
CA ASN A 128 -7.79 26.76 -11.27
C ASN A 128 -6.86 26.51 -10.05
N ARG A 129 -7.24 25.61 -9.15
CA ARG A 129 -6.33 25.13 -8.10
C ARG A 129 -5.22 24.26 -8.68
N GLU A 130 -5.55 23.42 -9.65
CA GLU A 130 -4.55 22.65 -10.38
C GLU A 130 -3.52 23.57 -11.05
N GLU A 131 -3.97 24.63 -11.72
CA GLU A 131 -3.06 25.63 -12.33
C GLU A 131 -2.14 26.34 -11.34
N ILE A 132 -2.60 26.60 -10.10
CA ILE A 132 -1.74 27.15 -9.05
C ILE A 132 -0.75 26.10 -8.57
N CYS A 133 -1.17 24.85 -8.50
CA CYS A 133 -0.33 23.73 -8.07
C CYS A 133 0.71 23.31 -9.13
N ASP A 134 0.64 23.82 -10.38
CA ASP A 134 1.64 23.52 -11.44
C ASP A 134 3.07 23.98 -11.10
N ILE A 135 3.22 24.86 -10.11
CA ILE A 135 4.53 25.35 -9.64
C ILE A 135 5.09 24.55 -8.46
N LEU A 136 4.31 23.63 -7.92
CA LEU A 136 4.66 22.79 -6.77
C LEU A 136 5.26 21.47 -7.27
N GLU A 137 6.18 20.94 -6.49
CA GLU A 137 6.81 19.65 -6.72
C GLU A 137 6.24 18.56 -5.78
N GLU A 138 6.63 17.32 -5.98
CA GLU A 138 6.17 16.14 -5.22
C GLU A 138 6.33 16.31 -3.70
N ASP A 139 7.47 16.87 -3.26
CA ASP A 139 7.76 17.13 -1.85
C ASP A 139 6.83 18.19 -1.24
N ASP A 140 6.42 19.20 -2.04
CA ASP A 140 5.46 20.22 -1.63
C ASP A 140 4.07 19.62 -1.43
N PHE A 141 3.63 18.75 -2.35
CA PHE A 141 2.35 18.06 -2.25
C PHE A 141 2.30 17.18 -1.01
N THR A 142 3.34 16.40 -0.74
CA THR A 142 3.40 15.52 0.44
C THR A 142 3.35 16.34 1.73
N SER A 143 4.10 17.43 1.82
CA SER A 143 4.09 18.36 2.96
C SER A 143 2.70 18.95 3.22
N LEU A 144 2.02 19.41 2.17
CA LEU A 144 0.66 19.94 2.25
C LEU A 144 -0.34 18.90 2.73
N LEU A 145 -0.28 17.66 2.21
CA LEU A 145 -1.16 16.56 2.56
C LEU A 145 -0.92 16.06 3.99
N GLN A 146 0.33 15.94 4.43
CA GLN A 146 0.68 15.59 5.81
C GLN A 146 0.12 16.60 6.82
N SER A 147 0.12 17.89 6.47
CA SER A 147 -0.44 18.98 7.27
C SER A 147 -1.97 19.01 7.29
N CYS A 148 -2.65 18.31 6.36
CA CYS A 148 -4.09 18.31 6.20
C CYS A 148 -4.76 17.49 7.30
N LYS A 149 -5.81 18.06 7.96
CA LYS A 149 -6.53 17.39 9.04
C LYS A 149 -7.69 16.52 8.57
N ASP A 150 -8.11 16.69 7.32
CA ASP A 150 -9.29 16.04 6.76
C ASP A 150 -9.01 14.66 6.18
N ILE A 151 -7.71 14.32 6.01
CA ILE A 151 -7.24 13.01 5.56
C ILE A 151 -6.16 12.45 6.50
N ALA A 152 -6.02 11.13 6.51
CA ALA A 152 -4.80 10.44 6.89
C ALA A 152 -3.99 10.24 5.60
N PHE A 153 -2.75 10.67 5.58
CA PHE A 153 -1.83 10.54 4.46
C PHE A 153 -0.53 9.93 4.94
N TYR A 154 -0.03 8.97 4.18
CA TYR A 154 1.15 8.18 4.52
C TYR A 154 2.03 7.99 3.29
N GLU A 155 3.28 8.28 3.45
CA GLU A 155 4.32 8.01 2.47
C GLU A 155 5.04 6.73 2.88
N TRP A 156 5.24 5.81 1.95
CA TRP A 156 5.84 4.52 2.21
C TRP A 156 6.89 4.16 1.18
N SER A 157 7.75 3.25 1.57
CA SER A 157 8.74 2.66 0.68
C SER A 157 8.81 1.15 0.89
N SER A 158 9.09 0.43 -0.19
CA SER A 158 9.32 -0.99 -0.17
C SER A 158 10.62 -1.31 -0.90
N HIS A 159 11.39 -2.24 -0.34
CA HIS A 159 12.69 -2.65 -0.87
C HIS A 159 12.63 -4.12 -1.26
N GLY A 160 13.10 -4.45 -2.47
CA GLY A 160 13.25 -5.83 -2.91
C GLY A 160 14.54 -6.46 -2.39
N TYR A 161 14.76 -7.70 -2.80
CA TYR A 161 15.92 -8.49 -2.37
C TYR A 161 17.24 -8.08 -3.03
N CYS A 162 17.17 -7.43 -4.19
CA CYS A 162 18.35 -6.98 -4.93
C CYS A 162 18.67 -5.51 -4.63
N GLN A 163 19.95 -5.18 -4.65
CA GLN A 163 20.38 -3.80 -4.47
C GLN A 163 19.85 -2.92 -5.63
N GLY A 164 19.04 -1.92 -5.28
CA GLY A 164 18.41 -1.02 -6.25
C GLY A 164 16.92 -1.34 -6.52
N ASP A 165 16.41 -2.45 -6.01
CA ASP A 165 14.97 -2.72 -5.99
C ASP A 165 14.31 -1.83 -4.95
N TYR A 166 13.60 -0.82 -5.41
CA TYR A 166 12.98 0.17 -4.55
C TYR A 166 11.71 0.72 -5.20
N VAL A 167 10.66 0.82 -4.43
CA VAL A 167 9.42 1.51 -4.80
C VAL A 167 9.02 2.47 -3.69
N SER A 168 8.78 3.73 -4.05
CA SER A 168 8.12 4.70 -3.20
C SER A 168 6.66 4.82 -3.60
N GLY A 169 5.80 4.95 -2.62
CA GLY A 169 4.38 5.09 -2.85
C GLY A 169 3.67 5.86 -1.75
N TYR A 170 2.39 6.03 -1.92
CA TYR A 170 1.53 6.85 -1.08
C TYR A 170 0.27 6.11 -0.71
N ALA A 171 -0.24 6.41 0.47
CA ALA A 171 -1.52 5.92 0.95
C ALA A 171 -2.34 7.06 1.55
N TYR A 172 -3.65 7.05 1.34
CA TYR A 172 -4.52 8.00 1.99
C TYR A 172 -5.91 7.43 2.27
N CYS A 173 -6.58 7.98 3.26
CA CYS A 173 -8.03 7.86 3.39
C CYS A 173 -8.62 9.13 4.02
N ASP A 174 -9.87 9.42 3.72
CA ASP A 174 -10.66 10.38 4.46
C ASP A 174 -11.44 9.70 5.60
N LYS A 175 -12.01 10.50 6.47
CA LYS A 175 -12.79 9.99 7.62
C LYS A 175 -13.99 9.15 7.17
N LYS A 176 -14.59 9.46 6.02
CA LYS A 176 -15.76 8.74 5.49
C LYS A 176 -15.37 7.32 5.05
N ARG A 177 -14.24 7.18 4.37
CA ARG A 177 -13.69 5.87 3.99
C ARG A 177 -13.33 5.08 5.23
N PHE A 178 -12.53 5.65 6.12
CA PHE A 178 -12.11 5.00 7.36
C PHE A 178 -13.29 4.49 8.21
N SER A 179 -14.43 5.21 8.21
CA SER A 179 -15.62 4.81 8.96
C SER A 179 -16.31 3.54 8.48
N LYS A 180 -15.99 3.06 7.29
CA LYS A 180 -16.49 1.77 6.78
C LYS A 180 -15.77 0.57 7.44
N TYR A 181 -14.53 0.78 7.90
CA TYR A 181 -13.67 -0.26 8.45
C TYR A 181 -13.57 -0.22 9.98
N CYS A 182 -13.74 0.96 10.56
CA CYS A 182 -13.57 1.16 12.00
C CYS A 182 -14.64 2.08 12.56
N ASP A 183 -15.05 1.83 13.81
CA ASP A 183 -15.92 2.77 14.55
C ASP A 183 -15.22 4.13 14.68
N THR A 184 -15.84 5.18 14.13
CA THR A 184 -15.27 6.53 13.99
C THR A 184 -15.43 7.42 15.21
N ASN A 185 -16.08 6.95 16.27
CA ASN A 185 -16.24 7.71 17.51
C ASN A 185 -14.94 7.98 18.26
N THR A 186 -13.80 7.61 17.68
CA THR A 186 -12.49 7.81 18.29
C THR A 186 -11.90 9.16 17.89
N LYS A 187 -11.49 9.93 18.89
CA LYS A 187 -10.75 11.20 18.71
C LYS A 187 -9.45 11.05 17.88
N ASN A 188 -8.97 9.82 17.67
CA ASN A 188 -7.67 9.49 17.08
C ASN A 188 -7.80 8.72 15.76
N TRP A 189 -8.86 8.91 14.97
CA TRP A 189 -9.08 8.15 13.73
C TRP A 189 -7.89 8.20 12.77
N ARG A 190 -7.25 9.36 12.61
CA ARG A 190 -6.08 9.51 11.73
C ARG A 190 -4.90 8.64 12.17
N LYS A 191 -4.59 8.61 13.46
CA LYS A 191 -3.52 7.76 13.98
C LYS A 191 -3.82 6.29 13.71
N ARG A 192 -5.05 5.84 13.98
CA ARG A 192 -5.47 4.46 13.69
C ARG A 192 -5.41 4.12 12.21
N ALA A 193 -5.75 5.09 11.34
CA ALA A 193 -5.61 4.90 9.90
C ALA A 193 -4.13 4.73 9.51
N LEU A 194 -3.23 5.53 10.06
CA LEU A 194 -1.79 5.39 9.82
C LEU A 194 -1.23 4.05 10.33
N ASP A 195 -1.66 3.62 11.53
CA ASP A 195 -1.27 2.31 12.08
C ASP A 195 -1.75 1.15 11.17
N LEU A 196 -2.93 1.28 10.52
CA LEU A 196 -3.41 0.31 9.53
C LEU A 196 -2.59 0.36 8.25
N PHE A 197 -2.26 1.55 7.75
CA PHE A 197 -1.45 1.69 6.54
C PHE A 197 -0.08 1.03 6.67
N GLU A 198 0.56 1.12 7.83
CA GLU A 198 1.83 0.43 8.07
C GLU A 198 1.72 -1.09 7.89
N ASN A 199 0.61 -1.70 8.31
CA ASN A 199 0.40 -3.13 8.13
C ASN A 199 0.00 -3.49 6.70
N GLU A 200 -0.91 -2.71 6.09
CA GLU A 200 -1.35 -2.93 4.71
C GLU A 200 -0.18 -2.78 3.71
N VAL A 201 0.72 -1.80 3.93
CA VAL A 201 1.91 -1.60 3.11
C VAL A 201 2.89 -2.77 3.22
N LYS A 202 3.02 -3.40 4.39
CA LYS A 202 3.84 -4.62 4.52
C LYS A 202 3.32 -5.73 3.62
N CYS A 203 2.01 -5.97 3.63
CA CYS A 203 1.40 -6.97 2.75
C CYS A 203 1.59 -6.62 1.26
N ILE A 204 1.41 -5.34 0.89
CA ILE A 204 1.66 -4.86 -0.48
C ILE A 204 3.13 -5.10 -0.86
N GLY A 205 4.07 -4.80 0.05
CA GLY A 205 5.50 -5.03 -0.16
C GLY A 205 5.83 -6.50 -0.38
N LEU A 206 5.35 -7.39 0.48
CA LEU A 206 5.54 -8.85 0.33
C LEU A 206 5.00 -9.34 -1.02
N TRP A 207 3.81 -8.89 -1.40
CA TRP A 207 3.23 -9.22 -2.70
C TRP A 207 4.08 -8.69 -3.88
N MET A 208 4.50 -7.40 -3.84
CA MET A 208 5.30 -6.79 -4.91
C MET A 208 6.59 -7.55 -5.20
N TRP A 209 7.22 -8.07 -4.16
CA TRP A 209 8.49 -8.79 -4.26
C TRP A 209 8.31 -10.30 -4.38
N GLY A 210 7.05 -10.75 -4.50
CA GLY A 210 6.72 -12.17 -4.66
C GLY A 210 7.02 -13.00 -3.42
N ASP A 211 6.95 -12.43 -2.22
CA ASP A 211 7.20 -13.13 -0.95
C ASP A 211 5.90 -13.53 -0.23
N VAL A 212 4.89 -13.86 -1.02
CA VAL A 212 3.65 -14.44 -0.49
C VAL A 212 3.81 -15.95 -0.41
N LYS A 213 3.30 -16.54 0.65
CA LYS A 213 3.48 -17.94 0.97
C LYS A 213 2.15 -18.67 1.03
N GLY A 214 2.23 -20.00 0.91
CA GLY A 214 1.16 -20.90 1.25
C GLY A 214 1.70 -22.08 2.03
N PHE A 215 0.84 -22.84 2.68
CA PHE A 215 1.25 -24.06 3.35
C PHE A 215 0.31 -25.23 3.06
N VAL A 216 0.85 -26.44 3.20
CA VAL A 216 0.11 -27.68 3.26
C VAL A 216 0.49 -28.39 4.54
N LEU A 217 -0.50 -28.69 5.38
CA LEU A 217 -0.37 -29.45 6.62
C LEU A 217 -0.92 -30.84 6.44
N GLU A 218 -0.10 -31.84 6.75
CA GLU A 218 -0.43 -33.25 6.58
C GLU A 218 -0.28 -34.00 7.90
N LYS A 219 -1.04 -35.04 8.08
CA LYS A 219 -0.97 -35.95 9.20
C LYS A 219 -0.60 -37.35 8.73
N LYS A 220 0.31 -38.00 9.45
CA LYS A 220 0.70 -39.38 9.22
C LYS A 220 -0.42 -40.32 9.69
N VAL A 221 -1.02 -41.03 8.77
CA VAL A 221 -2.09 -41.98 9.05
C VAL A 221 -1.67 -43.40 8.67
N HIS A 222 -2.09 -44.33 9.49
CA HIS A 222 -1.85 -45.75 9.22
C HIS A 222 -2.90 -46.25 8.26
N TYR A 223 -2.49 -46.99 7.23
CA TYR A 223 -3.41 -47.62 6.31
C TYR A 223 -3.15 -49.13 6.21
N LYS A 224 -4.22 -49.86 5.92
CA LYS A 224 -4.18 -51.30 5.60
C LYS A 224 -5.06 -51.53 4.38
N LYS A 225 -4.43 -51.80 3.23
CA LYS A 225 -5.12 -52.15 1.99
C LYS A 225 -5.22 -53.67 1.85
N VAL A 226 -6.46 -54.18 1.79
CA VAL A 226 -6.74 -55.60 1.53
C VAL A 226 -7.20 -55.72 0.08
N PHE A 227 -6.49 -56.49 -0.70
CA PHE A 227 -6.81 -56.73 -2.11
C PHE A 227 -7.69 -57.95 -2.27
N THR A 228 -8.69 -57.88 -3.14
CA THR A 228 -9.59 -59.00 -3.48
C THR A 228 -8.99 -59.94 -4.54
N GLU A 229 -7.82 -59.56 -5.11
CA GLU A 229 -7.14 -60.39 -6.10
C GLU A 229 -6.40 -61.56 -5.44
N ILE A 230 -6.59 -62.77 -6.01
CA ILE A 230 -5.96 -63.96 -5.49
C ILE A 230 -4.44 -63.87 -5.62
N GLY A 231 -3.74 -63.97 -4.49
CA GLY A 231 -2.28 -63.97 -4.43
C GLY A 231 -1.61 -62.64 -4.19
N ARG A 232 -2.38 -61.54 -4.02
CA ARG A 232 -1.83 -60.26 -3.61
C ARG A 232 -1.90 -60.10 -2.09
N GLU A 233 -0.74 -59.91 -1.48
CA GLU A 233 -0.65 -59.71 -0.03
C GLU A 233 -1.22 -58.35 0.38
N PRO A 234 -1.81 -58.24 1.60
CA PRO A 234 -2.23 -56.96 2.14
C PRO A 234 -1.06 -56.00 2.27
N GLU A 235 -1.28 -54.77 1.87
CA GLU A 235 -0.34 -53.70 2.11
C GLU A 235 -0.67 -53.01 3.44
N ASP A 236 0.32 -52.89 4.31
CA ASP A 236 0.23 -52.23 5.62
C ASP A 236 1.33 -51.20 5.72
N GLY A 237 0.97 -49.94 6.05
CA GLY A 237 1.93 -48.84 6.05
C GLY A 237 1.38 -47.54 6.58
N TYR A 238 2.15 -46.49 6.34
CA TYR A 238 1.77 -45.14 6.69
C TYR A 238 1.76 -44.28 5.43
N GLU A 239 0.78 -43.40 5.36
CA GLU A 239 0.71 -42.36 4.31
C GLU A 239 0.45 -40.99 4.95
N TRP A 240 0.78 -39.94 4.23
CA TRP A 240 0.51 -38.59 4.65
C TRP A 240 -0.83 -38.12 4.07
N GLU A 241 -1.75 -37.75 4.94
CA GLU A 241 -3.06 -37.24 4.58
C GLU A 241 -3.10 -35.74 4.84
N GLN A 242 -3.43 -34.94 3.82
CA GLN A 242 -3.60 -33.49 3.96
C GLN A 242 -4.81 -33.23 4.87
N ILE A 243 -4.59 -32.45 5.93
CA ILE A 243 -5.62 -32.02 6.88
C ILE A 243 -5.96 -30.55 6.76
N ASP A 244 -5.02 -29.73 6.27
CA ASP A 244 -5.23 -28.32 6.07
C ASP A 244 -4.30 -27.75 4.99
N SER A 245 -4.69 -26.62 4.38
CA SER A 245 -3.84 -25.83 3.49
C SER A 245 -4.39 -24.43 3.36
N CYS A 246 -3.50 -23.44 3.31
CA CYS A 246 -3.84 -22.04 3.06
C CYS A 246 -2.84 -21.42 2.09
N TRP A 247 -3.31 -20.47 1.29
CA TRP A 247 -2.55 -19.73 0.30
C TRP A 247 -2.83 -18.24 0.46
N GLY A 248 -1.93 -17.40 -0.05
CA GLY A 248 -2.06 -15.95 0.10
C GLY A 248 -1.68 -15.47 1.49
N GLU A 249 -0.72 -16.14 2.15
CA GLU A 249 -0.25 -15.80 3.49
C GLU A 249 0.92 -14.80 3.46
N TYR A 250 0.76 -13.69 4.16
CA TYR A 250 1.69 -12.56 4.17
C TYR A 250 2.57 -12.58 5.44
N TYR A 251 3.50 -13.53 5.49
CA TYR A 251 4.48 -13.66 6.57
C TYR A 251 5.90 -13.50 6.03
N GLU A 252 6.70 -12.64 6.65
CA GLU A 252 8.12 -12.48 6.31
C GLU A 252 8.90 -13.77 6.61
N ASP A 253 8.57 -14.40 7.75
CA ASP A 253 9.25 -15.60 8.23
C ASP A 253 8.37 -16.86 8.07
N SER A 254 8.92 -17.90 7.44
CA SER A 254 8.28 -19.21 7.32
C SER A 254 8.05 -19.88 8.68
N ASP A 255 8.92 -19.65 9.66
CA ASP A 255 8.77 -20.21 11.01
C ASP A 255 7.53 -19.64 11.72
N GLU A 256 7.24 -18.35 11.51
CA GLU A 256 6.04 -17.71 12.05
C GLU A 256 4.77 -18.31 11.41
N LEU A 257 4.74 -18.44 10.08
CA LEU A 257 3.64 -19.08 9.37
C LEU A 257 3.42 -20.52 9.85
N ILE A 258 4.48 -21.31 9.97
CA ILE A 258 4.42 -22.67 10.49
C ILE A 258 3.80 -22.72 11.88
N LYS A 259 4.24 -21.83 12.77
CA LYS A 259 3.71 -21.73 14.13
C LYS A 259 2.22 -21.42 14.14
N VAL A 260 1.79 -20.42 13.38
CA VAL A 260 0.37 -20.04 13.29
C VAL A 260 -0.47 -21.19 12.74
N ALA A 261 -0.05 -21.80 11.64
CA ALA A 261 -0.76 -22.92 11.02
C ALA A 261 -0.93 -24.12 11.99
N LEU A 262 0.09 -24.42 12.80
CA LEU A 262 0.02 -25.49 13.80
C LEU A 262 -0.91 -25.11 14.97
N GLU A 263 -0.83 -23.87 15.46
CA GLU A 263 -1.68 -23.38 16.55
C GLU A 263 -3.16 -23.39 16.16
N GLU A 264 -3.50 -22.95 14.95
CA GLU A 264 -4.88 -22.95 14.42
C GLU A 264 -5.46 -24.37 14.30
N ASN A 265 -4.60 -25.34 14.01
CA ASN A 265 -4.97 -26.75 13.97
C ASN A 265 -4.87 -27.47 15.34
N GLY A 266 -4.62 -26.74 16.41
CA GLY A 266 -4.55 -27.27 17.78
C GLY A 266 -3.32 -28.16 18.06
N ILE A 267 -2.29 -28.09 17.20
CA ILE A 267 -1.07 -28.87 17.29
C ILE A 267 -0.06 -28.08 18.13
N LYS A 268 0.30 -28.62 19.30
CA LYS A 268 1.28 -27.98 20.18
C LYS A 268 2.70 -28.32 19.76
N LEU A 269 3.50 -27.29 19.46
CA LEU A 269 4.95 -27.45 19.40
C LEU A 269 5.43 -27.88 20.79
N LYS A 270 6.06 -29.06 20.91
CA LYS A 270 6.80 -29.38 22.12
C LYS A 270 8.00 -28.43 22.16
N GLU A 271 8.01 -27.52 23.13
CA GLU A 271 9.21 -26.74 23.42
C GLU A 271 10.35 -27.75 23.64
N THR A 272 11.30 -27.78 22.72
CA THR A 272 12.58 -28.47 22.94
C THR A 272 13.31 -27.70 24.02
N ALA A 273 13.39 -28.29 25.22
CA ALA A 273 14.12 -27.79 26.37
C ALA A 273 15.63 -27.69 26.08
#